data_1b2b824465d52861dc172b9fba93c50d
#
_entry.id   1b2b824465d52861dc172b9fba93c50d
#
_cell.length_a   1.000
_cell.length_b   1.000
_cell.length_c   1.000
_cell.angle_alpha   90.00
_cell.angle_beta   90.00
_cell.angle_gamma   90.00
#
_symmetry.space_group_name_H-M   'P 1'
#
loop_
_entity.id
_entity.type
_entity.pdbx_description
1 polymer ?
#
loop_
_entity_poly.entity_id
_entity_poly.type
_entity_poly.pdbx_seq_one_letter_code
_entity_poly.pdbx_strand_id
1 'polypeptide(L)'
;MENGWRGSVALVLASSTGGIGQHVASLARGLVAAGCEVLVCGPAAADELFGFSAAGVAFTAVEIPANPGAQDAGAVRALRAALAVRPIDVVHAHGLRAGLVAGLARPGVPLIVTWHNSVLAKGLRGQASALVERIVARSATITLGASDDLVARARAVGARDARLGPVAAPRLAPPRRTRAAVRAEFRLAPGAPLILSVGRLHPQKRYDLLIDASARWRELTPAPVVVVAGSGPSYMSLAQRSSERRAPFHLLGRRSDVPDLLGGADLAVVTSDWEARQLFAQEALTAGTPLIATAVGGVPGLVGDAALLIPPGDVDALDEAVRRLLADPGLRADYAARGPARAATWPGEEDTVAAVRAVYAEVTARV
;
A
#
# COMPACT_ATOMS: atom_id res chain seq x y z
N MET A 1 -19.18 -24.58 -11.52
CA MET A 1 -19.00 -23.32 -10.72
C MET A 1 -19.08 -23.75 -9.26
N GLU A 2 -17.93 -23.95 -8.62
CA GLU A 2 -17.86 -24.38 -7.22
C GLU A 2 -18.49 -23.33 -6.32
N ASN A 3 -19.42 -23.77 -5.49
CA ASN A 3 -20.06 -22.98 -4.44
C ASN A 3 -19.00 -22.58 -3.40
N GLY A 4 -18.23 -21.50 -3.65
CA GLY A 4 -17.29 -20.98 -2.68
C GLY A 4 -18.01 -20.55 -1.40
N TRP A 5 -17.26 -20.43 -0.29
CA TRP A 5 -17.77 -20.01 1.03
C TRP A 5 -18.66 -18.75 0.97
N ARG A 6 -19.81 -18.77 1.66
CA ARG A 6 -20.82 -17.70 1.69
C ARG A 6 -21.26 -17.33 3.11
N GLY A 7 -20.44 -17.62 4.10
CA GLY A 7 -20.75 -17.31 5.50
C GLY A 7 -20.64 -15.81 5.83
N SER A 8 -20.67 -15.53 7.12
CA SER A 8 -20.64 -14.19 7.69
C SER A 8 -19.21 -13.82 8.15
N VAL A 9 -18.69 -12.66 7.74
CA VAL A 9 -17.36 -12.17 8.13
C VAL A 9 -17.40 -10.75 8.70
N ALA A 10 -16.63 -10.54 9.77
CA ALA A 10 -16.33 -9.21 10.27
C ALA A 10 -14.93 -8.78 9.82
N LEU A 11 -14.85 -7.75 8.97
CA LEU A 11 -13.61 -7.10 8.58
C LEU A 11 -13.28 -5.99 9.57
N VAL A 12 -12.12 -6.08 10.22
CA VAL A 12 -11.71 -5.10 11.24
C VAL A 12 -10.54 -4.28 10.73
N LEU A 13 -10.66 -2.95 10.76
CA LEU A 13 -9.57 -2.04 10.39
C LEU A 13 -9.38 -0.96 11.45
N ALA A 14 -8.12 -0.52 11.61
CA ALA A 14 -7.77 0.64 12.42
C ALA A 14 -7.74 1.91 11.55
N SER A 15 -7.43 3.05 12.15
CA SER A 15 -7.26 4.32 11.43
C SER A 15 -6.34 4.14 10.21
N SER A 16 -6.88 4.40 9.03
CA SER A 16 -6.18 4.28 7.75
C SER A 16 -6.64 5.40 6.81
N THR A 17 -5.71 5.97 6.08
CA THR A 17 -5.99 6.99 5.04
C THR A 17 -5.47 6.58 3.66
N GLY A 18 -5.04 5.33 3.50
CA GLY A 18 -4.34 4.85 2.31
C GLY A 18 -4.73 3.44 1.88
N GLY A 19 -3.76 2.71 1.33
CA GLY A 19 -3.96 1.43 0.67
C GLY A 19 -4.68 0.34 1.47
N ILE A 20 -4.51 0.29 2.80
CA ILE A 20 -5.22 -0.69 3.64
C ILE A 20 -6.73 -0.47 3.56
N GLY A 21 -7.19 0.77 3.74
CA GLY A 21 -8.62 1.09 3.67
C GLY A 21 -9.21 0.82 2.30
N GLN A 22 -8.48 1.17 1.22
CA GLN A 22 -8.89 0.84 -0.16
C GLN A 22 -8.99 -0.66 -0.39
N HIS A 23 -8.02 -1.43 0.09
CA HIS A 23 -8.05 -2.90 0.02
C HIS A 23 -9.25 -3.48 0.76
N VAL A 24 -9.52 -3.03 1.99
CA VAL A 24 -10.69 -3.51 2.77
C VAL A 24 -12.00 -3.14 2.07
N ALA A 25 -12.09 -1.96 1.46
CA ALA A 25 -13.28 -1.54 0.73
C ALA A 25 -13.50 -2.38 -0.54
N SER A 26 -12.44 -2.66 -1.30
CA SER A 26 -12.51 -3.56 -2.46
C SER A 26 -12.90 -4.98 -2.03
N LEU A 27 -12.27 -5.52 -0.99
CA LEU A 27 -12.56 -6.84 -0.46
C LEU A 27 -14.01 -6.95 0.05
N ALA A 28 -14.49 -5.96 0.80
CA ALA A 28 -15.86 -5.94 1.34
C ALA A 28 -16.90 -5.99 0.22
N ARG A 29 -16.75 -5.13 -0.80
CA ARG A 29 -17.64 -5.14 -1.98
C ARG A 29 -17.59 -6.46 -2.73
N GLY A 30 -16.41 -7.01 -2.95
CA GLY A 30 -16.24 -8.28 -3.65
C GLY A 30 -16.84 -9.46 -2.87
N LEU A 31 -16.72 -9.50 -1.54
CA LEU A 31 -17.33 -10.51 -0.70
C LEU A 31 -18.88 -10.43 -0.72
N VAL A 32 -19.43 -9.20 -0.63
CA VAL A 32 -20.88 -8.99 -0.75
C VAL A 32 -21.37 -9.45 -2.14
N ALA A 33 -20.67 -9.08 -3.21
CA ALA A 33 -21.02 -9.52 -4.57
C ALA A 33 -20.93 -11.05 -4.74
N ALA A 34 -20.07 -11.71 -3.96
CA ALA A 34 -19.95 -13.17 -3.92
C ALA A 34 -20.98 -13.85 -3.00
N GLY A 35 -21.92 -13.09 -2.40
CA GLY A 35 -23.00 -13.60 -1.56
C GLY A 35 -22.61 -13.87 -0.12
N CYS A 36 -21.52 -13.25 0.39
CA CYS A 36 -21.16 -13.30 1.80
C CYS A 36 -21.87 -12.20 2.59
N GLU A 37 -22.14 -12.46 3.87
CA GLU A 37 -22.55 -11.42 4.82
C GLU A 37 -21.31 -10.70 5.36
N VAL A 38 -21.22 -9.40 5.15
CA VAL A 38 -20.04 -8.62 5.55
C VAL A 38 -20.42 -7.53 6.56
N LEU A 39 -19.69 -7.49 7.67
CA LEU A 39 -19.68 -6.41 8.62
C LEU A 39 -18.31 -5.76 8.63
N VAL A 40 -18.23 -4.45 8.41
CA VAL A 40 -16.98 -3.71 8.59
C VAL A 40 -16.98 -3.01 9.95
N CYS A 41 -15.93 -3.23 10.75
CA CYS A 41 -15.70 -2.59 12.03
C CYS A 41 -14.45 -1.71 11.95
N GLY A 42 -14.58 -0.41 12.13
CA GLY A 42 -13.47 0.53 12.07
C GLY A 42 -13.84 1.94 12.49
N PRO A 43 -12.89 2.89 12.54
CA PRO A 43 -13.18 4.27 12.87
C PRO A 43 -14.24 4.89 11.96
N ALA A 44 -15.12 5.75 12.49
CA ALA A 44 -16.17 6.41 11.70
C ALA A 44 -15.59 7.15 10.47
N ALA A 45 -14.46 7.82 10.63
CA ALA A 45 -13.74 8.48 9.53
C ALA A 45 -13.33 7.52 8.40
N ALA A 46 -13.23 6.22 8.64
CA ALA A 46 -12.94 5.25 7.59
C ALA A 46 -14.17 5.00 6.71
N ASP A 47 -15.39 5.00 7.26
CA ASP A 47 -16.61 4.90 6.46
C ASP A 47 -16.81 6.15 5.59
N GLU A 48 -16.59 7.34 6.16
CA GLU A 48 -16.64 8.60 5.41
C GLU A 48 -15.64 8.63 4.23
N LEU A 49 -14.44 8.09 4.45
CA LEU A 49 -13.37 8.11 3.44
C LEU A 49 -13.51 7.03 2.36
N PHE A 50 -13.95 5.82 2.74
CA PHE A 50 -13.95 4.64 1.84
C PHE A 50 -15.36 4.22 1.40
N GLY A 51 -16.41 4.81 2.00
CA GLY A 51 -17.80 4.66 1.57
C GLY A 51 -18.38 3.26 1.75
N PHE A 52 -18.09 2.56 2.86
CA PHE A 52 -18.62 1.23 3.13
C PHE A 52 -20.14 1.24 3.16
N SER A 53 -20.73 2.09 3.99
CA SER A 53 -22.19 2.24 4.13
C SER A 53 -22.83 2.69 2.82
N ALA A 54 -22.22 3.63 2.11
CA ALA A 54 -22.70 4.11 0.81
C ALA A 54 -22.69 3.02 -0.27
N ALA A 55 -21.79 2.03 -0.15
CA ALA A 55 -21.73 0.86 -1.02
C ALA A 55 -22.65 -0.30 -0.56
N GLY A 56 -23.51 -0.09 0.45
CA GLY A 56 -24.41 -1.11 0.95
C GLY A 56 -23.76 -2.17 1.84
N VAL A 57 -22.53 -1.94 2.31
CA VAL A 57 -21.84 -2.82 3.26
C VAL A 57 -22.22 -2.41 4.69
N ALA A 58 -22.59 -3.36 5.54
CA ALA A 58 -22.86 -3.07 6.93
C ALA A 58 -21.60 -2.57 7.64
N PHE A 59 -21.74 -1.43 8.35
CA PHE A 59 -20.63 -0.81 9.06
C PHE A 59 -21.00 -0.56 10.54
N THR A 60 -20.04 -0.76 11.42
CA THR A 60 -20.14 -0.40 12.84
C THR A 60 -18.90 0.37 13.27
N ALA A 61 -19.09 1.55 13.84
CA ALA A 61 -18.00 2.38 14.31
C ALA A 61 -17.28 1.73 15.52
N VAL A 62 -16.01 1.46 15.35
CA VAL A 62 -15.09 0.98 16.38
C VAL A 62 -13.80 1.78 16.28
N GLU A 63 -13.60 2.71 17.21
CA GLU A 63 -12.45 3.60 17.21
C GLU A 63 -11.17 2.86 17.61
N ILE A 64 -10.34 2.51 16.64
CA ILE A 64 -9.05 1.86 16.83
C ILE A 64 -7.93 2.85 16.44
N PRO A 65 -7.29 3.52 17.41
CA PRO A 65 -6.28 4.52 17.12
C PRO A 65 -4.99 3.90 16.56
N ALA A 66 -4.20 4.73 15.87
CA ALA A 66 -2.96 4.27 15.23
C ALA A 66 -1.91 3.77 16.23
N ASN A 67 -1.86 4.35 17.43
CA ASN A 67 -0.90 3.97 18.48
C ASN A 67 -1.58 3.17 19.59
N PRO A 68 -0.93 2.13 20.16
CA PRO A 68 -1.42 1.43 21.34
C PRO A 68 -1.55 2.37 22.55
N GLY A 69 -2.60 2.16 23.36
CA GLY A 69 -2.83 2.97 24.55
C GLY A 69 -4.02 2.52 25.40
N ALA A 70 -4.33 3.27 26.47
CA ALA A 70 -5.44 2.98 27.39
C ALA A 70 -6.80 2.88 26.70
N GLN A 71 -6.98 3.60 25.60
CA GLN A 71 -8.19 3.58 24.77
C GLN A 71 -8.44 2.22 24.07
N ASP A 72 -7.45 1.34 24.00
CA ASP A 72 -7.62 0.00 23.42
C ASP A 72 -8.65 -0.84 24.19
N ALA A 73 -8.78 -0.65 25.50
CA ALA A 73 -9.82 -1.31 26.29
C ALA A 73 -11.23 -0.91 25.84
N GLY A 74 -11.43 0.35 25.44
CA GLY A 74 -12.66 0.83 24.83
C GLY A 74 -12.92 0.20 23.47
N ALA A 75 -11.91 0.16 22.61
CA ALA A 75 -11.98 -0.45 21.29
C ALA A 75 -12.31 -1.95 21.37
N VAL A 76 -11.69 -2.68 22.31
CA VAL A 76 -11.98 -4.12 22.54
C VAL A 76 -13.43 -4.33 22.97
N ARG A 77 -13.96 -3.49 23.89
CA ARG A 77 -15.37 -3.59 24.31
C ARG A 77 -16.32 -3.29 23.17
N ALA A 78 -16.07 -2.22 22.41
CA ALA A 78 -16.88 -1.84 21.26
C ALA A 78 -16.86 -2.94 20.17
N LEU A 79 -15.70 -3.53 19.89
CA LEU A 79 -15.62 -4.64 18.93
C LEU A 79 -16.39 -5.87 19.42
N ARG A 80 -16.28 -6.26 20.69
CA ARG A 80 -17.07 -7.36 21.25
C ARG A 80 -18.57 -7.11 21.12
N ALA A 81 -19.01 -5.89 21.40
CA ALA A 81 -20.43 -5.52 21.25
C ALA A 81 -20.86 -5.61 19.78
N ALA A 82 -20.06 -5.10 18.84
CA ALA A 82 -20.35 -5.18 17.41
C ALA A 82 -20.47 -6.64 16.91
N LEU A 83 -19.56 -7.51 17.34
CA LEU A 83 -19.57 -8.93 16.98
C LEU A 83 -20.72 -9.73 17.61
N ALA A 84 -21.31 -9.25 18.69
CA ALA A 84 -22.44 -9.91 19.34
C ALA A 84 -23.82 -9.60 18.71
N VAL A 85 -23.92 -8.61 17.82
CA VAL A 85 -25.18 -8.18 17.21
C VAL A 85 -25.74 -9.22 16.23
N ARG A 86 -24.86 -9.96 15.56
CA ARG A 86 -25.21 -10.98 14.56
C ARG A 86 -24.25 -12.16 14.61
N PRO A 87 -24.65 -13.34 14.13
CA PRO A 87 -23.71 -14.44 13.96
C PRO A 87 -22.57 -14.05 13.02
N ILE A 88 -21.33 -14.30 13.44
CA ILE A 88 -20.12 -14.11 12.64
C ILE A 88 -19.36 -15.44 12.62
N ASP A 89 -19.00 -15.91 11.44
CA ASP A 89 -18.24 -17.16 11.29
C ASP A 89 -16.73 -16.93 11.33
N VAL A 90 -16.26 -15.74 10.86
CA VAL A 90 -14.84 -15.40 10.78
C VAL A 90 -14.63 -13.92 11.13
N VAL A 91 -13.59 -13.63 11.88
CA VAL A 91 -13.09 -12.26 12.06
C VAL A 91 -11.80 -12.12 11.26
N HIS A 92 -11.73 -11.12 10.38
CA HIS A 92 -10.54 -10.82 9.58
C HIS A 92 -10.06 -9.39 9.86
N ALA A 93 -8.96 -9.26 10.58
CA ALA A 93 -8.37 -7.97 10.94
C ALA A 93 -7.27 -7.57 9.94
N HIS A 94 -7.25 -6.28 9.57
CA HIS A 94 -6.30 -5.73 8.60
C HIS A 94 -5.29 -4.79 9.30
N GLY A 95 -4.04 -5.23 9.36
CA GLY A 95 -2.93 -4.55 10.01
C GLY A 95 -2.77 -4.90 11.49
N LEU A 96 -1.59 -4.63 12.03
CA LEU A 96 -1.21 -5.03 13.41
C LEU A 96 -2.11 -4.41 14.48
N ARG A 97 -2.57 -3.18 14.29
CA ARG A 97 -3.43 -2.49 15.27
C ARG A 97 -4.82 -3.13 15.36
N ALA A 98 -5.45 -3.37 14.22
CA ALA A 98 -6.71 -4.08 14.15
C ALA A 98 -6.56 -5.52 14.69
N GLY A 99 -5.47 -6.21 14.32
CA GLY A 99 -5.14 -7.54 14.80
C GLY A 99 -4.96 -7.61 16.31
N LEU A 100 -4.33 -6.60 16.93
CA LEU A 100 -4.19 -6.53 18.39
C LEU A 100 -5.55 -6.42 19.09
N VAL A 101 -6.41 -5.48 18.65
CA VAL A 101 -7.73 -5.28 19.23
C VAL A 101 -8.61 -6.52 19.03
N ALA A 102 -8.59 -7.12 17.84
CA ALA A 102 -9.34 -8.33 17.53
C ALA A 102 -8.86 -9.55 18.39
N GLY A 103 -7.54 -9.72 18.52
CA GLY A 103 -6.96 -10.77 19.34
C GLY A 103 -7.32 -10.63 20.84
N LEU A 104 -7.32 -9.38 21.36
CA LEU A 104 -7.73 -9.09 22.74
C LEU A 104 -9.24 -9.22 22.93
N ALA A 105 -10.03 -8.98 21.87
CA ALA A 105 -11.48 -9.19 21.93
C ALA A 105 -11.86 -10.67 22.06
N ARG A 106 -11.02 -11.60 21.65
CA ARG A 106 -11.27 -13.06 21.73
C ARG A 106 -12.62 -13.42 21.12
N PRO A 107 -12.82 -13.31 19.81
CA PRO A 107 -14.13 -13.36 19.16
C PRO A 107 -14.87 -14.71 19.29
N GLY A 108 -14.20 -15.78 19.77
CA GLY A 108 -14.80 -17.11 19.87
C GLY A 108 -14.92 -17.87 18.53
N VAL A 109 -14.55 -17.21 17.42
CA VAL A 109 -14.50 -17.75 16.04
C VAL A 109 -13.09 -17.56 15.48
N PRO A 110 -12.73 -18.24 14.38
CA PRO A 110 -11.43 -18.09 13.75
C PRO A 110 -11.06 -16.62 13.49
N LEU A 111 -9.83 -16.24 13.90
CA LEU A 111 -9.26 -14.91 13.65
C LEU A 111 -8.21 -15.00 12.55
N ILE A 112 -8.41 -14.28 11.48
CA ILE A 112 -7.42 -14.07 10.42
C ILE A 112 -6.86 -12.66 10.58
N VAL A 113 -5.55 -12.48 10.39
CA VAL A 113 -4.93 -11.17 10.40
C VAL A 113 -4.05 -10.98 9.17
N THR A 114 -4.38 -9.97 8.35
CA THR A 114 -3.50 -9.57 7.25
C THR A 114 -2.52 -8.50 7.69
N TRP A 115 -1.24 -8.78 7.55
CA TRP A 115 -0.16 -7.83 7.79
C TRP A 115 0.12 -7.05 6.53
N HIS A 116 -0.02 -5.72 6.60
CA HIS A 116 0.19 -4.80 5.48
C HIS A 116 1.45 -3.95 5.61
N ASN A 117 1.98 -3.81 6.82
CA ASN A 117 3.12 -2.96 7.11
C ASN A 117 4.10 -3.67 8.06
N SER A 118 5.38 -3.39 7.88
CA SER A 118 6.42 -3.68 8.87
C SER A 118 6.58 -2.51 9.84
N VAL A 119 6.98 -2.80 11.06
CA VAL A 119 7.32 -1.78 12.04
C VAL A 119 8.81 -1.48 11.95
N LEU A 120 9.14 -0.26 11.49
CA LEU A 120 10.53 0.19 11.31
C LEU A 120 11.15 0.83 12.56
N ALA A 121 10.45 0.80 13.70
CA ALA A 121 10.91 1.39 14.94
C ALA A 121 12.14 0.66 15.50
N LYS A 122 13.09 1.43 16.04
CA LYS A 122 14.31 0.93 16.69
C LYS A 122 14.28 1.18 18.20
N GLY A 123 15.19 0.56 18.94
CA GLY A 123 15.32 0.73 20.41
C GLY A 123 14.09 0.24 21.17
N LEU A 124 13.73 0.91 22.27
CA LEU A 124 12.60 0.53 23.13
C LEU A 124 11.26 0.47 22.39
N ARG A 125 11.02 1.40 21.46
CA ARG A 125 9.80 1.38 20.63
C ARG A 125 9.78 0.17 19.70
N GLY A 126 10.92 -0.25 19.17
CA GLY A 126 11.06 -1.49 18.39
C GLY A 126 10.74 -2.74 19.20
N GLN A 127 11.20 -2.80 20.46
CA GLN A 127 10.90 -3.92 21.37
C GLN A 127 9.39 -3.99 21.70
N ALA A 128 8.77 -2.86 22.01
CA ALA A 128 7.33 -2.79 22.24
C ALA A 128 6.53 -3.23 20.99
N SER A 129 6.96 -2.81 19.81
CA SER A 129 6.34 -3.21 18.54
C SER A 129 6.51 -4.72 18.29
N ALA A 130 7.68 -5.30 18.57
CA ALA A 130 7.91 -6.73 18.44
C ALA A 130 7.03 -7.55 19.40
N LEU A 131 6.71 -7.02 20.58
CA LEU A 131 5.75 -7.63 21.50
C LEU A 131 4.34 -7.63 20.89
N VAL A 132 3.90 -6.51 20.31
CA VAL A 132 2.61 -6.42 19.62
C VAL A 132 2.55 -7.42 18.46
N GLU A 133 3.58 -7.47 17.61
CA GLU A 133 3.66 -8.44 16.52
C GLU A 133 3.51 -9.89 17.03
N ARG A 134 4.20 -10.23 18.13
CA ARG A 134 4.13 -11.56 18.73
C ARG A 134 2.73 -11.89 19.27
N ILE A 135 2.08 -10.95 19.95
CA ILE A 135 0.71 -11.11 20.44
C ILE A 135 -0.24 -11.35 19.26
N VAL A 136 -0.16 -10.52 18.24
CA VAL A 136 -1.01 -10.62 17.03
C VAL A 136 -0.79 -11.93 16.30
N ALA A 137 0.47 -12.30 16.05
CA ALA A 137 0.83 -13.53 15.35
C ALA A 137 0.30 -14.78 16.06
N ARG A 138 0.38 -14.81 17.40
CA ARG A 138 -0.08 -15.95 18.20
C ARG A 138 -1.58 -16.00 18.42
N SER A 139 -2.29 -14.88 18.34
CA SER A 139 -3.75 -14.83 18.47
C SER A 139 -4.47 -15.22 17.18
N ALA A 140 -3.83 -15.05 16.02
CA ALA A 140 -4.41 -15.40 14.73
C ALA A 140 -4.44 -16.92 14.50
N THR A 141 -5.52 -17.41 13.93
CA THR A 141 -5.62 -18.76 13.36
C THR A 141 -4.74 -18.87 12.12
N ILE A 142 -4.85 -17.88 11.22
CA ILE A 142 -3.99 -17.71 10.05
C ILE A 142 -3.54 -16.24 9.98
N THR A 143 -2.24 -16.04 9.73
CA THR A 143 -1.67 -14.75 9.40
C THR A 143 -1.42 -14.67 7.89
N LEU A 144 -1.97 -13.66 7.23
CA LEU A 144 -1.70 -13.36 5.83
C LEU A 144 -0.69 -12.21 5.75
N GLY A 145 0.39 -12.38 5.01
CA GLY A 145 1.35 -11.32 4.73
C GLY A 145 1.13 -10.73 3.34
N ALA A 146 1.07 -9.42 3.22
CA ALA A 146 0.96 -8.74 1.92
C ALA A 146 2.24 -8.88 1.07
N SER A 147 3.33 -9.40 1.64
CA SER A 147 4.61 -9.68 0.99
C SER A 147 5.34 -10.82 1.71
N ASP A 148 6.33 -11.42 1.03
CA ASP A 148 7.06 -12.58 1.54
C ASP A 148 7.88 -12.26 2.81
N ASP A 149 8.44 -11.06 2.91
CA ASP A 149 9.16 -10.60 4.11
C ASP A 149 8.22 -10.48 5.32
N LEU A 150 6.96 -10.06 5.13
CA LEU A 150 5.96 -10.05 6.18
C LEU A 150 5.55 -11.47 6.61
N VAL A 151 5.44 -12.40 5.66
CA VAL A 151 5.21 -13.83 5.99
C VAL A 151 6.36 -14.39 6.80
N ALA A 152 7.60 -14.16 6.35
CA ALA A 152 8.80 -14.58 7.09
C ALA A 152 8.86 -13.95 8.48
N ARG A 153 8.54 -12.66 8.60
CA ARG A 153 8.46 -11.94 9.89
C ARG A 153 7.41 -12.53 10.81
N ALA A 154 6.21 -12.80 10.31
CA ALA A 154 5.12 -13.40 11.10
C ALA A 154 5.52 -14.77 11.65
N ARG A 155 6.16 -15.62 10.83
CA ARG A 155 6.72 -16.91 11.26
C ARG A 155 7.77 -16.74 12.36
N ALA A 156 8.71 -15.82 12.18
CA ALA A 156 9.79 -15.55 13.12
C ALA A 156 9.28 -15.09 14.51
N VAL A 157 8.12 -14.42 14.59
CA VAL A 157 7.54 -13.99 15.87
C VAL A 157 6.49 -14.97 16.42
N GLY A 158 6.28 -16.11 15.76
CA GLY A 158 5.50 -17.23 16.28
C GLY A 158 4.08 -17.34 15.76
N ALA A 159 3.81 -16.91 14.54
CA ALA A 159 2.56 -17.23 13.85
C ALA A 159 2.43 -18.75 13.65
N ARG A 160 1.24 -19.29 13.92
CA ARG A 160 0.97 -20.74 13.80
C ARG A 160 0.91 -21.17 12.33
N ASP A 161 0.31 -20.33 11.51
CA ASP A 161 0.18 -20.52 10.08
C ASP A 161 0.32 -19.12 9.43
N ALA A 162 1.34 -18.95 8.60
CA ALA A 162 1.59 -17.68 7.92
C ALA A 162 1.74 -17.93 6.42
N ARG A 163 0.94 -17.22 5.61
CA ARG A 163 0.83 -17.39 4.15
C ARG A 163 0.84 -16.05 3.46
N LEU A 164 1.20 -16.04 2.17
CA LEU A 164 1.05 -14.87 1.32
C LEU A 164 -0.44 -14.58 1.10
N GLY A 165 -0.85 -13.34 1.41
CA GLY A 165 -2.17 -12.80 1.14
C GLY A 165 -2.02 -11.55 0.28
N PRO A 166 -1.90 -11.70 -1.05
CA PRO A 166 -1.62 -10.56 -1.91
C PRO A 166 -2.76 -9.54 -1.89
N VAL A 167 -2.37 -8.27 -1.89
CA VAL A 167 -3.28 -7.13 -1.99
C VAL A 167 -3.25 -6.67 -3.45
N ALA A 168 -4.34 -6.85 -4.17
CA ALA A 168 -4.47 -6.32 -5.53
C ALA A 168 -4.49 -4.79 -5.52
N ALA A 169 -3.87 -4.16 -6.50
CA ALA A 169 -4.08 -2.75 -6.75
C ALA A 169 -5.48 -2.53 -7.34
N PRO A 170 -6.16 -1.43 -7.00
CA PRO A 170 -7.35 -1.01 -7.72
C PRO A 170 -7.04 -0.87 -9.22
N ARG A 171 -8.03 -1.10 -10.05
CA ARG A 171 -7.87 -0.87 -11.50
C ARG A 171 -7.48 0.59 -11.74
N LEU A 172 -6.37 0.80 -12.44
CA LEU A 172 -5.97 2.12 -12.88
C LEU A 172 -6.97 2.62 -13.92
N ALA A 173 -7.60 3.77 -13.67
CA ALA A 173 -8.48 4.38 -14.64
C ALA A 173 -7.69 4.84 -15.88
N PRO A 174 -8.27 4.84 -17.08
CA PRO A 174 -7.60 5.39 -18.24
C PRO A 174 -7.33 6.90 -18.04
N PRO A 175 -6.22 7.43 -18.58
CA PRO A 175 -5.92 8.84 -18.49
C PRO A 175 -6.99 9.66 -19.25
N ARG A 176 -7.39 10.80 -18.68
CA ARG A 176 -8.37 11.73 -19.26
C ARG A 176 -7.70 12.89 -20.00
N ARG A 177 -6.42 13.14 -19.71
CA ARG A 177 -5.62 14.22 -20.29
C ARG A 177 -4.56 13.65 -21.21
N THR A 178 -4.25 14.37 -22.26
CA THR A 178 -3.15 14.02 -23.15
C THR A 178 -1.80 14.25 -22.46
N ARG A 179 -0.77 13.52 -22.89
CA ARG A 179 0.61 13.72 -22.45
C ARG A 179 1.05 15.19 -22.58
N ALA A 180 0.70 15.84 -23.70
CA ALA A 180 1.03 17.24 -23.93
C ALA A 180 0.37 18.18 -22.90
N ALA A 181 -0.91 17.95 -22.57
CA ALA A 181 -1.64 18.75 -21.59
C ALA A 181 -1.07 18.62 -20.18
N VAL A 182 -0.66 17.41 -19.76
CA VAL A 182 0.01 17.20 -18.47
C VAL A 182 1.37 17.90 -18.42
N ARG A 183 2.16 17.80 -19.48
CA ARG A 183 3.50 18.41 -19.56
C ARG A 183 3.44 19.93 -19.58
N ALA A 184 2.40 20.50 -20.22
CA ALA A 184 2.17 21.95 -20.25
C ALA A 184 1.85 22.52 -18.86
N GLU A 185 1.17 21.77 -17.98
CA GLU A 185 0.92 22.15 -16.59
C GLU A 185 2.22 22.48 -15.84
N PHE A 186 3.28 21.72 -16.10
CA PHE A 186 4.59 21.90 -15.46
C PHE A 186 5.53 22.80 -16.25
N ARG A 187 5.06 23.45 -17.34
CA ARG A 187 5.85 24.35 -18.19
C ARG A 187 7.17 23.73 -18.65
N LEU A 188 7.15 22.44 -18.98
CA LEU A 188 8.36 21.73 -19.38
C LEU A 188 8.94 22.30 -20.68
N ALA A 189 10.26 22.49 -20.69
CA ALA A 189 10.96 22.78 -21.93
C ALA A 189 10.78 21.63 -22.93
N PRO A 190 10.86 21.90 -24.27
CA PRO A 190 10.81 20.84 -25.27
C PRO A 190 11.84 19.73 -24.98
N GLY A 191 11.37 18.47 -24.91
CA GLY A 191 12.22 17.32 -24.62
C GLY A 191 12.61 17.13 -23.15
N ALA A 192 12.29 18.06 -22.23
CA ALA A 192 12.63 17.92 -20.80
C ALA A 192 11.93 16.71 -20.19
N PRO A 193 12.64 15.78 -19.54
CA PRO A 193 12.03 14.61 -18.92
C PRO A 193 11.14 15.00 -17.72
N LEU A 194 10.01 14.30 -17.55
CA LEU A 194 9.15 14.38 -16.38
C LEU A 194 9.32 13.13 -15.53
N ILE A 195 9.77 13.29 -14.30
CA ILE A 195 9.94 12.23 -13.32
C ILE A 195 8.83 12.35 -12.27
N LEU A 196 8.06 11.29 -12.09
CA LEU A 196 6.92 11.26 -11.17
C LEU A 196 7.19 10.36 -9.98
N SER A 197 6.78 10.82 -8.79
CA SER A 197 6.59 9.96 -7.63
C SER A 197 5.25 10.26 -6.97
N VAL A 198 4.60 9.23 -6.41
CA VAL A 198 3.30 9.39 -5.74
C VAL A 198 3.32 8.66 -4.41
N GLY A 199 2.93 9.37 -3.35
CA GLY A 199 2.83 8.75 -2.03
C GLY A 199 2.73 9.75 -0.90
N ARG A 200 2.44 9.25 0.29
CA ARG A 200 2.38 10.07 1.50
C ARG A 200 3.73 10.75 1.78
N LEU A 201 3.74 12.03 2.06
CA LEU A 201 4.96 12.76 2.43
C LEU A 201 5.36 12.42 3.89
N HIS A 202 6.04 11.29 4.03
CA HIS A 202 6.44 10.68 5.29
C HIS A 202 7.91 10.27 5.22
N PRO A 203 8.69 10.31 6.32
CA PRO A 203 10.11 9.94 6.30
C PRO A 203 10.41 8.59 5.64
N GLN A 204 9.55 7.59 5.82
CA GLN A 204 9.68 6.27 5.19
C GLN A 204 9.79 6.31 3.66
N LYS A 205 9.21 7.34 3.00
CA LYS A 205 9.22 7.45 1.54
C LYS A 205 10.52 8.03 0.99
N ARG A 206 11.38 8.58 1.86
CA ARG A 206 12.71 9.07 1.54
C ARG A 206 12.76 10.03 0.34
N TYR A 207 11.78 10.93 0.26
CA TYR A 207 11.80 12.00 -0.75
C TYR A 207 12.97 12.97 -0.60
N ASP A 208 13.62 13.00 0.57
CA ASP A 208 14.89 13.66 0.81
C ASP A 208 15.99 13.16 -0.17
N LEU A 209 16.06 11.84 -0.40
CA LEU A 209 17.02 11.25 -1.35
C LEU A 209 16.69 11.66 -2.80
N LEU A 210 15.40 11.67 -3.15
CA LEU A 210 14.97 12.09 -4.48
C LEU A 210 15.29 13.56 -4.75
N ILE A 211 15.16 14.43 -3.73
CA ILE A 211 15.57 15.84 -3.81
C ILE A 211 17.08 15.95 -4.01
N ASP A 212 17.90 15.23 -3.23
CA ASP A 212 19.36 15.29 -3.33
C ASP A 212 19.86 14.79 -4.69
N ALA A 213 19.30 13.70 -5.22
CA ALA A 213 19.62 13.21 -6.55
C ALA A 213 19.19 14.22 -7.62
N SER A 214 17.96 14.76 -7.53
CA SER A 214 17.42 15.69 -8.53
C SER A 214 18.21 17.00 -8.60
N ALA A 215 18.80 17.44 -7.51
CA ALA A 215 19.68 18.62 -7.52
C ALA A 215 20.89 18.46 -8.45
N ARG A 216 21.36 17.23 -8.68
CA ARG A 216 22.46 16.93 -9.62
C ARG A 216 22.02 16.96 -11.08
N TRP A 217 20.72 16.81 -11.36
CA TRP A 217 20.18 16.72 -12.73
C TRP A 217 19.96 18.10 -13.37
N ARG A 218 20.15 19.19 -12.65
CA ARG A 218 20.08 20.56 -13.20
C ARG A 218 21.06 20.80 -14.35
N GLU A 219 22.16 20.05 -14.36
CA GLU A 219 23.23 20.16 -15.36
C GLU A 219 22.93 19.37 -16.63
N LEU A 220 21.88 18.52 -16.61
CA LEU A 220 21.46 17.80 -17.81
C LEU A 220 20.77 18.76 -18.79
N THR A 221 20.88 18.47 -20.09
CA THR A 221 20.24 19.26 -21.14
C THR A 221 19.44 18.37 -22.06
N PRO A 222 18.09 18.49 -22.05
CA PRO A 222 17.31 19.33 -21.15
C PRO A 222 17.26 18.76 -19.71
N ALA A 223 17.20 19.64 -18.72
CA ALA A 223 17.09 19.24 -17.32
C ALA A 223 15.73 18.59 -17.03
N PRO A 224 15.69 17.45 -16.32
CA PRO A 224 14.44 16.83 -15.93
C PRO A 224 13.72 17.64 -14.85
N VAL A 225 12.40 17.53 -14.80
CA VAL A 225 11.57 18.06 -13.73
C VAL A 225 11.00 16.91 -12.91
N VAL A 226 11.13 17.00 -11.60
CA VAL A 226 10.58 16.02 -10.66
C VAL A 226 9.28 16.55 -10.06
N VAL A 227 8.22 15.76 -10.10
CA VAL A 227 6.95 16.08 -9.46
C VAL A 227 6.59 14.99 -8.46
N VAL A 228 6.16 15.39 -7.27
CA VAL A 228 5.71 14.47 -6.22
C VAL A 228 4.28 14.79 -5.83
N ALA A 229 3.37 13.86 -6.09
CA ALA A 229 1.98 13.96 -5.68
C ALA A 229 1.76 13.27 -4.34
N GLY A 230 1.24 13.99 -3.37
CA GLY A 230 0.94 13.48 -2.04
C GLY A 230 0.89 14.57 -0.97
N SER A 231 0.45 14.18 0.21
CA SER A 231 0.41 15.03 1.39
C SER A 231 0.98 14.28 2.60
N GLY A 232 1.40 15.00 3.63
CA GLY A 232 1.92 14.38 4.85
C GLY A 232 2.78 15.30 5.68
N PRO A 233 3.23 14.82 6.85
CA PRO A 233 3.94 15.64 7.84
C PRO A 233 5.28 16.19 7.35
N SER A 234 5.90 15.56 6.35
CA SER A 234 7.20 16.00 5.83
C SER A 234 7.12 17.13 4.79
N TYR A 235 5.92 17.67 4.49
CA TYR A 235 5.78 18.68 3.43
C TYR A 235 6.74 19.86 3.59
N MET A 236 6.74 20.50 4.78
CA MET A 236 7.55 21.70 5.02
C MET A 236 9.06 21.42 4.96
N SER A 237 9.51 20.31 5.55
CA SER A 237 10.93 19.94 5.52
C SER A 237 11.42 19.59 4.12
N LEU A 238 10.58 18.94 3.31
CA LEU A 238 10.89 18.63 1.91
C LEU A 238 10.91 19.89 1.04
N ALA A 239 9.96 20.81 1.23
CA ALA A 239 9.94 22.09 0.52
C ALA A 239 11.18 22.93 0.83
N GLN A 240 11.55 23.03 2.10
CA GLN A 240 12.77 23.71 2.53
C GLN A 240 14.02 23.08 1.89
N ARG A 241 14.17 21.72 2.00
CA ARG A 241 15.31 21.00 1.41
C ARG A 241 15.39 21.20 -0.10
N SER A 242 14.26 21.14 -0.81
CA SER A 242 14.22 21.37 -2.25
C SER A 242 14.73 22.76 -2.62
N SER A 243 14.33 23.78 -1.86
CA SER A 243 14.80 25.18 -2.04
C SER A 243 16.29 25.32 -1.76
N GLU A 244 16.79 24.79 -0.63
CA GLU A 244 18.20 24.82 -0.25
C GLU A 244 19.10 24.13 -1.30
N ARG A 245 18.65 22.99 -1.82
CA ARG A 245 19.34 22.24 -2.87
C ARG A 245 19.15 22.82 -4.27
N ARG A 246 18.25 23.80 -4.43
CA ARG A 246 17.81 24.32 -5.75
C ARG A 246 17.44 23.20 -6.70
N ALA A 247 16.74 22.17 -6.19
CA ALA A 247 16.37 21.01 -6.95
C ALA A 247 15.21 21.32 -7.92
N PRO A 248 15.15 20.76 -9.14
CA PRO A 248 14.02 20.86 -10.07
C PRO A 248 12.87 19.97 -9.59
N PHE A 249 12.32 20.27 -8.43
CA PHE A 249 11.44 19.40 -7.66
C PHE A 249 10.19 20.15 -7.20
N HIS A 250 9.00 19.60 -7.48
CA HIS A 250 7.72 20.21 -7.15
C HIS A 250 6.85 19.28 -6.30
N LEU A 251 6.37 19.79 -5.17
CA LEU A 251 5.37 19.14 -4.33
C LEU A 251 3.97 19.58 -4.80
N LEU A 252 3.18 18.65 -5.35
CA LEU A 252 1.87 18.93 -5.95
C LEU A 252 0.72 18.92 -4.94
N GLY A 253 0.96 18.51 -3.68
CA GLY A 253 -0.13 18.18 -2.77
C GLY A 253 -0.87 16.90 -3.21
N ARG A 254 -2.05 16.68 -2.64
CA ARG A 254 -2.87 15.52 -2.98
C ARG A 254 -3.44 15.65 -4.39
N ARG A 255 -3.31 14.61 -5.20
CA ARG A 255 -3.80 14.54 -6.58
C ARG A 255 -4.70 13.31 -6.73
N SER A 256 -5.76 13.44 -7.51
CA SER A 256 -6.68 12.35 -7.89
C SER A 256 -6.49 11.87 -9.32
N ASP A 257 -5.70 12.61 -10.11
CA ASP A 257 -5.43 12.37 -11.53
C ASP A 257 -4.08 11.66 -11.76
N VAL A 258 -3.73 10.71 -10.89
CA VAL A 258 -2.50 9.89 -11.00
C VAL A 258 -2.37 9.21 -12.36
N PRO A 259 -3.45 8.67 -12.99
CA PRO A 259 -3.37 8.11 -14.33
C PRO A 259 -2.90 9.12 -15.39
N ASP A 260 -3.38 10.38 -15.30
CA ASP A 260 -2.95 11.45 -16.20
C ASP A 260 -1.48 11.79 -16.01
N LEU A 261 -1.05 11.92 -14.74
CA LEU A 261 0.35 12.20 -14.40
C LEU A 261 1.30 11.10 -14.92
N LEU A 262 0.91 9.82 -14.78
CA LEU A 262 1.65 8.69 -15.33
C LEU A 262 1.74 8.76 -16.85
N GLY A 263 0.64 9.08 -17.54
CA GLY A 263 0.63 9.29 -19.00
C GLY A 263 1.53 10.43 -19.46
N GLY A 264 1.77 11.45 -18.61
CA GLY A 264 2.70 12.57 -18.86
C GLY A 264 4.16 12.27 -18.55
N ALA A 265 4.44 11.32 -17.64
CA ALA A 265 5.76 11.05 -17.12
C ALA A 265 6.64 10.25 -18.10
N ASP A 266 7.95 10.41 -17.96
CA ASP A 266 8.99 9.62 -18.64
C ASP A 266 9.53 8.52 -17.74
N LEU A 267 9.56 8.77 -16.42
CA LEU A 267 10.01 7.83 -15.39
C LEU A 267 9.13 7.95 -14.15
N ALA A 268 8.93 6.82 -13.48
CA ALA A 268 8.39 6.75 -12.12
C ALA A 268 9.50 6.37 -11.13
N VAL A 269 9.49 6.95 -9.93
CA VAL A 269 10.52 6.69 -8.91
C VAL A 269 9.91 6.39 -7.55
N VAL A 270 10.40 5.34 -6.88
CA VAL A 270 10.07 4.97 -5.50
C VAL A 270 11.36 4.83 -4.70
N THR A 271 11.54 5.67 -3.67
CA THR A 271 12.77 5.75 -2.87
C THR A 271 12.63 5.23 -1.43
N SER A 272 11.56 4.52 -1.14
CA SER A 272 11.15 4.14 0.22
C SER A 272 12.19 3.29 0.96
N ASP A 273 12.24 3.43 2.29
CA ASP A 273 13.03 2.56 3.18
C ASP A 273 12.41 1.16 3.33
N TRP A 274 11.10 1.04 3.15
CA TRP A 274 10.38 -0.22 3.18
C TRP A 274 8.98 -0.08 2.56
N GLU A 275 8.53 -1.12 1.85
CA GLU A 275 7.19 -1.25 1.29
C GLU A 275 6.78 -2.73 1.30
N ALA A 276 5.52 -3.02 1.54
CA ALA A 276 4.97 -4.35 1.29
C ALA A 276 4.59 -4.48 -0.20
N ARG A 277 3.42 -3.94 -0.55
CA ARG A 277 2.89 -3.95 -1.91
C ARG A 277 2.57 -2.52 -2.33
N GLN A 278 3.59 -1.83 -2.85
CA GLN A 278 3.56 -0.40 -3.15
C GLN A 278 2.57 -0.11 -4.29
N LEU A 279 1.50 0.65 -3.99
CA LEU A 279 0.43 0.92 -4.96
C LEU A 279 0.93 1.69 -6.18
N PHE A 280 1.70 2.76 -5.95
CA PHE A 280 2.20 3.58 -7.06
C PHE A 280 3.14 2.80 -7.99
N ALA A 281 3.93 1.86 -7.46
CA ALA A 281 4.74 0.97 -8.30
C ALA A 281 3.85 0.11 -9.20
N GLN A 282 2.74 -0.41 -8.66
CA GLN A 282 1.77 -1.16 -9.45
C GLN A 282 1.11 -0.29 -10.52
N GLU A 283 0.69 0.92 -10.16
CA GLU A 283 0.10 1.90 -11.09
C GLU A 283 1.07 2.27 -12.21
N ALA A 284 2.35 2.53 -11.88
CA ALA A 284 3.39 2.86 -12.86
C ALA A 284 3.64 1.72 -13.85
N LEU A 285 3.79 0.49 -13.36
CA LEU A 285 3.98 -0.68 -14.22
C LEU A 285 2.75 -0.94 -15.08
N THR A 286 1.53 -0.84 -14.51
CA THR A 286 0.28 -0.98 -15.27
C THR A 286 0.15 0.07 -16.38
N ALA A 287 0.59 1.29 -16.12
CA ALA A 287 0.59 2.39 -17.11
C ALA A 287 1.70 2.27 -18.15
N GLY A 288 2.63 1.33 -18.01
CA GLY A 288 3.82 1.23 -18.87
C GLY A 288 4.82 2.37 -18.65
N THR A 289 4.80 3.01 -17.47
CA THR A 289 5.79 4.03 -17.11
C THR A 289 7.02 3.35 -16.52
N PRO A 290 8.23 3.49 -17.11
CA PRO A 290 9.46 2.89 -16.59
C PRO A 290 9.69 3.27 -15.13
N LEU A 291 9.94 2.27 -14.27
CA LEU A 291 10.03 2.42 -12.84
C LEU A 291 11.46 2.19 -12.33
N ILE A 292 11.93 3.11 -11.49
CA ILE A 292 13.09 2.91 -10.61
C ILE A 292 12.55 2.77 -9.19
N ALA A 293 12.96 1.73 -8.47
CA ALA A 293 12.50 1.51 -7.11
C ALA A 293 13.61 0.97 -6.20
N THR A 294 13.55 1.31 -4.91
CA THR A 294 14.42 0.71 -3.91
C THR A 294 14.07 -0.77 -3.69
N ALA A 295 15.11 -1.62 -3.61
CA ALA A 295 14.99 -3.06 -3.38
C ALA A 295 14.66 -3.36 -1.90
N VAL A 296 13.44 -3.06 -1.45
CA VAL A 296 13.01 -3.17 -0.05
C VAL A 296 11.71 -3.96 0.09
N GLY A 297 11.60 -4.70 1.18
CA GLY A 297 10.39 -5.44 1.55
C GLY A 297 9.86 -6.30 0.40
N GLY A 298 8.59 -6.12 0.03
CA GLY A 298 7.93 -6.83 -1.06
C GLY A 298 8.17 -6.26 -2.46
N VAL A 299 8.91 -5.13 -2.61
CA VAL A 299 9.11 -4.48 -3.92
C VAL A 299 9.80 -5.40 -4.93
N PRO A 300 10.90 -6.11 -4.60
CA PRO A 300 11.55 -6.99 -5.57
C PRO A 300 10.62 -8.09 -6.11
N GLY A 301 9.86 -8.75 -5.23
CA GLY A 301 8.89 -9.77 -5.60
C GLY A 301 7.70 -9.21 -6.41
N LEU A 302 7.33 -7.96 -6.15
CA LEU A 302 6.25 -7.27 -6.86
C LEU A 302 6.64 -6.95 -8.31
N VAL A 303 7.80 -6.32 -8.49
CA VAL A 303 8.20 -5.79 -9.80
C VAL A 303 8.96 -6.80 -10.69
N GLY A 304 9.63 -7.80 -10.08
CA GLY A 304 10.48 -8.73 -10.82
C GLY A 304 11.56 -7.99 -11.60
N ASP A 305 11.66 -8.27 -12.90
CA ASP A 305 12.57 -7.62 -13.85
C ASP A 305 11.95 -6.42 -14.59
N ALA A 306 10.72 -6.03 -14.25
CA ALA A 306 10.00 -4.93 -14.90
C ALA A 306 10.35 -3.54 -14.34
N ALA A 307 11.24 -3.44 -13.37
CA ALA A 307 11.73 -2.19 -12.81
C ALA A 307 13.25 -2.24 -12.58
N LEU A 308 13.88 -1.07 -12.63
CA LEU A 308 15.28 -0.95 -12.22
C LEU A 308 15.36 -0.83 -10.71
N LEU A 309 15.88 -1.85 -10.05
CA LEU A 309 16.03 -1.89 -8.59
C LEU A 309 17.36 -1.29 -8.15
N ILE A 310 17.31 -0.44 -7.11
CA ILE A 310 18.47 0.20 -6.49
C ILE A 310 18.54 -0.11 -4.98
N PRO A 311 19.72 -0.04 -4.35
CA PRO A 311 19.84 -0.14 -2.91
C PRO A 311 19.07 0.99 -2.18
N PRO A 312 18.46 0.72 -1.00
CA PRO A 312 17.82 1.77 -0.22
C PRO A 312 18.85 2.73 0.37
N GLY A 313 18.51 4.02 0.40
CA GLY A 313 19.35 5.06 0.98
C GLY A 313 20.52 5.51 0.09
N ASP A 314 20.67 4.96 -1.09
CA ASP A 314 21.79 5.22 -2.00
C ASP A 314 21.40 6.26 -3.05
N VAL A 315 21.89 7.52 -2.84
CA VAL A 315 21.65 8.65 -3.74
C VAL A 315 22.43 8.48 -5.04
N ASP A 316 23.61 7.87 -4.99
CA ASP A 316 24.47 7.69 -6.17
C ASP A 316 23.88 6.65 -7.10
N ALA A 317 23.40 5.53 -6.56
CA ALA A 317 22.67 4.53 -7.35
C ALA A 317 21.38 5.09 -7.98
N LEU A 318 20.66 5.97 -7.26
CA LEU A 318 19.49 6.65 -7.83
C LEU A 318 19.87 7.60 -8.98
N ASP A 319 20.92 8.39 -8.79
CA ASP A 319 21.43 9.30 -9.83
C ASP A 319 21.85 8.53 -11.09
N GLU A 320 22.63 7.47 -10.92
CA GLU A 320 23.09 6.62 -12.02
C GLU A 320 21.91 5.95 -12.75
N ALA A 321 20.95 5.39 -12.01
CA ALA A 321 19.77 4.75 -12.57
C ALA A 321 18.93 5.71 -13.42
N VAL A 322 18.69 6.93 -12.94
CA VAL A 322 17.95 7.96 -13.68
C VAL A 322 18.72 8.39 -14.93
N ARG A 323 20.01 8.69 -14.80
CA ARG A 323 20.85 9.08 -15.97
C ARG A 323 20.87 7.99 -17.03
N ARG A 324 21.03 6.74 -16.62
CA ARG A 324 21.03 5.58 -17.52
C ARG A 324 19.72 5.47 -18.31
N LEU A 325 18.58 5.55 -17.63
CA LEU A 325 17.27 5.47 -18.29
C LEU A 325 16.98 6.71 -19.15
N LEU A 326 17.45 7.91 -18.76
CA LEU A 326 17.27 9.11 -19.57
C LEU A 326 18.14 9.10 -20.83
N ALA A 327 19.35 8.55 -20.76
CA ALA A 327 20.28 8.48 -21.88
C ALA A 327 19.94 7.39 -22.90
N ASP A 328 19.22 6.33 -22.48
CA ASP A 328 18.91 5.18 -23.35
C ASP A 328 17.40 5.04 -23.61
N PRO A 329 16.89 5.57 -24.74
CA PRO A 329 15.48 5.42 -25.13
C PRO A 329 15.04 3.97 -25.36
N GLY A 330 15.96 3.10 -25.82
CA GLY A 330 15.70 1.68 -26.04
C GLY A 330 15.46 0.96 -24.72
N LEU A 331 16.31 1.19 -23.72
CA LEU A 331 16.16 0.64 -22.39
C LEU A 331 14.87 1.14 -21.72
N ARG A 332 14.52 2.43 -21.89
CA ARG A 332 13.22 2.94 -21.40
C ARG A 332 12.03 2.24 -22.05
N ALA A 333 12.08 2.04 -23.37
CA ALA A 333 11.02 1.35 -24.09
C ALA A 333 10.87 -0.11 -23.63
N ASP A 334 11.98 -0.79 -23.34
CA ASP A 334 12.00 -2.14 -22.80
C ASP A 334 11.30 -2.22 -21.42
N TYR A 335 11.67 -1.35 -20.49
CA TYR A 335 10.98 -1.28 -19.19
C TYR A 335 9.51 -0.89 -19.32
N ALA A 336 9.17 0.01 -20.23
CA ALA A 336 7.79 0.39 -20.52
C ALA A 336 6.94 -0.79 -21.01
N ALA A 337 7.53 -1.70 -21.79
CA ALA A 337 6.87 -2.91 -22.28
C ALA A 337 6.76 -3.99 -21.19
N ARG A 338 7.81 -4.19 -20.39
CA ARG A 338 7.81 -5.18 -19.30
C ARG A 338 6.79 -4.85 -18.19
N GLY A 339 6.55 -3.57 -17.91
CA GLY A 339 5.63 -3.13 -16.87
C GLY A 339 4.24 -3.75 -16.97
N PRO A 340 3.47 -3.51 -18.06
CA PRO A 340 2.14 -4.10 -18.26
C PRO A 340 2.15 -5.63 -18.31
N ALA A 341 3.19 -6.24 -18.90
CA ALA A 341 3.36 -7.69 -18.92
C ALA A 341 3.48 -8.26 -17.50
N ARG A 342 4.25 -7.61 -16.63
CA ARG A 342 4.35 -7.96 -15.21
C ARG A 342 3.03 -7.73 -14.49
N ALA A 343 2.37 -6.60 -14.71
CA ALA A 343 1.08 -6.28 -14.09
C ALA A 343 0.00 -7.32 -14.41
N ALA A 344 -0.01 -7.85 -15.62
CA ALA A 344 -0.93 -8.90 -16.05
C ALA A 344 -0.76 -10.23 -15.29
N THR A 345 0.37 -10.44 -14.59
CA THR A 345 0.60 -11.65 -13.78
C THR A 345 0.10 -11.51 -12.34
N TRP A 346 -0.30 -10.31 -11.91
CA TRP A 346 -0.77 -10.11 -10.55
C TRP A 346 -2.23 -10.54 -10.39
N PRO A 347 -2.59 -11.05 -9.21
CA PRO A 347 -3.99 -11.33 -8.92
C PRO A 347 -4.81 -10.03 -8.96
N GLY A 348 -5.96 -10.12 -9.60
CA GLY A 348 -6.96 -9.06 -9.61
C GLY A 348 -7.74 -8.98 -8.30
N GLU A 349 -8.74 -8.08 -8.25
CA GLU A 349 -9.63 -7.96 -7.10
C GLU A 349 -10.47 -9.23 -6.90
N GLU A 350 -10.96 -9.83 -7.99
CA GLU A 350 -11.74 -11.08 -7.98
C GLU A 350 -10.89 -12.26 -7.47
N ASP A 351 -9.64 -12.38 -7.92
CA ASP A 351 -8.71 -13.41 -7.45
C ASP A 351 -8.41 -13.27 -5.97
N THR A 352 -8.25 -12.02 -5.50
CA THR A 352 -8.04 -11.71 -4.08
C THR A 352 -9.24 -12.12 -3.25
N VAL A 353 -10.46 -11.83 -3.69
CA VAL A 353 -11.70 -12.24 -3.03
C VAL A 353 -11.81 -13.77 -3.01
N ALA A 354 -11.55 -14.44 -4.13
CA ALA A 354 -11.59 -15.89 -4.21
C ALA A 354 -10.57 -16.55 -3.26
N ALA A 355 -9.34 -16.05 -3.22
CA ALA A 355 -8.28 -16.54 -2.33
C ALA A 355 -8.67 -16.37 -0.85
N VAL A 356 -9.22 -15.22 -0.47
CA VAL A 356 -9.66 -14.96 0.91
C VAL A 356 -10.85 -15.84 1.29
N ARG A 357 -11.82 -16.06 0.39
CA ARG A 357 -12.94 -16.96 0.62
C ARG A 357 -12.49 -18.43 0.81
N ALA A 358 -11.47 -18.86 0.08
CA ALA A 358 -10.87 -20.18 0.28
C ALA A 358 -10.26 -20.33 1.69
N VAL A 359 -9.58 -19.30 2.18
CA VAL A 359 -9.06 -19.26 3.57
C VAL A 359 -10.19 -19.31 4.59
N TYR A 360 -11.30 -18.57 4.36
CA TYR A 360 -12.47 -18.61 5.25
C TYR A 360 -13.11 -19.98 5.29
N ALA A 361 -13.30 -20.63 4.13
CA ALA A 361 -13.81 -22.00 4.05
C ALA A 361 -12.94 -22.98 4.86
N GLU A 362 -11.62 -22.85 4.71
CA GLU A 362 -10.67 -23.73 5.43
C GLU A 362 -10.76 -23.57 6.94
N VAL A 363 -10.82 -22.33 7.46
CA VAL A 363 -10.84 -22.13 8.92
C VAL A 363 -12.18 -22.46 9.54
N THR A 364 -13.29 -22.28 8.82
CA THR A 364 -14.64 -22.61 9.32
C THR A 364 -14.91 -24.12 9.27
N ALA A 365 -14.27 -24.87 8.38
CA ALA A 365 -14.38 -26.31 8.34
C ALA A 365 -13.61 -27.03 9.48
N ARG A 366 -12.75 -26.31 10.20
CA ARG A 366 -11.94 -26.85 11.32
C ARG A 366 -12.61 -26.66 12.70
N VAL A 367 -13.73 -25.93 12.74
CA VAL A 367 -14.54 -25.68 13.94
C VAL A 367 -15.72 -26.61 13.97
#